data_9f4fdfad07dc11cbffe636d5bcc8f927
#
_entry.id   9f4fdfad07dc11cbffe636d5bcc8f927
#
_cell.length_a   1.000
_cell.length_b   1.000
_cell.length_c   1.000
_cell.angle_alpha   90.00
_cell.angle_beta   90.00
_cell.angle_gamma   90.00
#
_symmetry.space_group_name_H-M   'P 1'
#
loop_
_entity.id
_entity.type
_entity.pdbx_description
1 polymer ?
#
loop_
_entity_poly.entity_id
_entity_poly.type
_entity_poly.pdbx_seq_one_letter_code
_entity_poly.pdbx_strand_id
1 'polypeptide(L)' 'MQMKKQLDENERNRMLDLVIEAKKRGEDGIASMIQLAIDLSDKGEYDKFIQIFSEND' A
#
# COMPACT_ATOMS: atom_id res chain seq x y z
N MET A 1 18.29 0.52 -10.75
CA MET A 1 17.44 1.36 -9.91
C MET A 1 16.89 0.54 -8.76
N GLN A 2 17.09 1.00 -7.53
CA GLN A 2 16.60 0.24 -6.37
C GLN A 2 15.14 0.55 -6.12
N MET A 3 14.39 -0.49 -5.84
CA MET A 3 12.98 -0.32 -5.49
C MET A 3 12.86 0.10 -4.03
N LYS A 4 11.91 0.97 -3.77
CA LYS A 4 11.60 1.43 -2.42
C LYS A 4 11.11 0.26 -1.57
N LYS A 5 11.63 0.11 -0.38
CA LYS A 5 11.24 -0.96 0.53
C LYS A 5 10.31 -0.50 1.64
N GLN A 6 10.28 0.80 1.91
CA GLN A 6 9.41 1.38 2.92
C GLN A 6 8.86 2.70 2.42
N LEU A 7 7.64 2.99 2.81
CA LEU A 7 7.03 4.30 2.57
C LEU A 7 7.59 5.28 3.58
N ASP A 8 7.75 6.55 3.19
CA ASP A 8 8.08 7.56 4.17
C ASP A 8 6.83 7.90 4.99
N GLU A 9 6.99 8.69 6.03
CA GLU A 9 5.92 9.01 6.96
C GLU A 9 4.74 9.68 6.26
N ASN A 10 5.01 10.61 5.35
CA ASN A 10 3.95 11.32 4.63
C ASN A 10 3.17 10.38 3.71
N GLU A 11 3.88 9.52 3.00
CA GLU A 11 3.25 8.55 2.11
C GLU A 11 2.38 7.56 2.90
N ARG A 12 2.91 7.09 4.03
CA ARG A 12 2.18 6.16 4.88
C ARG A 12 0.90 6.79 5.42
N ASN A 13 0.97 8.04 5.87
CA ASN A 13 -0.18 8.75 6.37
C ASN A 13 -1.25 8.94 5.29
N ARG A 14 -0.84 9.25 4.06
CA ARG A 14 -1.76 9.35 2.94
C ARG A 14 -2.45 8.02 2.65
N MET A 15 -1.69 6.94 2.71
CA MET A 15 -2.25 5.60 2.49
C MET A 15 -3.28 5.25 3.56
N LEU A 16 -2.99 5.59 4.82
CA LEU A 16 -3.94 5.37 5.91
C LEU A 16 -5.23 6.14 5.68
N ASP A 17 -5.14 7.39 5.24
CA ASP A 17 -6.31 8.19 4.93
C ASP A 17 -7.12 7.57 3.80
N LEU A 18 -6.45 7.03 2.79
CA LEU A 18 -7.12 6.37 1.68
C LEU A 18 -7.85 5.11 2.13
N VAL A 19 -7.27 4.35 3.06
CA VAL A 19 -7.94 3.19 3.62
C VAL A 19 -9.25 3.60 4.30
N ILE A 20 -9.20 4.65 5.11
CA ILE A 20 -10.37 5.16 5.81
C ILE A 20 -11.44 5.60 4.82
N GLU A 21 -11.05 6.34 3.79
CA GLU A 21 -11.98 6.82 2.77
C GLU A 21 -12.61 5.65 2.00
N ALA A 22 -11.81 4.67 1.63
CA ALA A 22 -12.31 3.50 0.91
C ALA A 22 -13.34 2.75 1.74
N LYS A 23 -13.07 2.57 3.04
CA LYS A 23 -14.02 1.91 3.94
C LYS A 23 -15.32 2.66 4.07
N LYS A 24 -15.26 3.99 4.13
CA LYS A 24 -16.46 4.82 4.20
C LYS A 24 -17.34 4.67 2.97
N ARG A 25 -16.72 4.41 1.82
CA ARG A 25 -17.43 4.24 0.54
C ARG A 25 -17.87 2.78 0.32
N GLY A 26 -17.54 1.88 1.23
CA GLY A 26 -17.84 0.47 1.06
C GLY A 26 -16.92 -0.24 0.09
N GLU A 27 -15.78 0.38 -0.26
CA GLU A 27 -14.81 -0.19 -1.20
C GLU A 27 -13.78 -1.03 -0.45
N ASP A 28 -14.25 -2.15 0.11
CA ASP A 28 -13.42 -3.01 0.97
C ASP A 28 -12.23 -3.62 0.23
N GLY A 29 -12.40 -3.95 -1.05
CA GLY A 29 -11.30 -4.50 -1.85
C GLY A 29 -10.16 -3.52 -2.00
N ILE A 30 -10.48 -2.25 -2.26
CA ILE A 30 -9.49 -1.20 -2.39
C ILE A 30 -8.82 -0.95 -1.04
N ALA A 31 -9.61 -0.91 0.03
CA ALA A 31 -9.07 -0.71 1.37
C ALA A 31 -8.08 -1.83 1.74
N SER A 32 -8.42 -3.08 1.42
CA SER A 32 -7.54 -4.22 1.71
C SER A 32 -6.24 -4.15 0.92
N MET A 33 -6.31 -3.73 -0.33
CA MET A 33 -5.14 -3.58 -1.18
C MET A 33 -4.19 -2.52 -0.63
N ILE A 34 -4.72 -1.37 -0.23
CA ILE A 34 -3.90 -0.30 0.34
C ILE A 34 -3.33 -0.73 1.68
N GLN A 35 -4.12 -1.44 2.50
CA GLN A 35 -3.64 -1.94 3.78
C GLN A 35 -2.48 -2.92 3.58
N LEU A 36 -2.53 -3.76 2.56
CA LEU A 36 -1.42 -4.66 2.25
C LEU A 36 -0.15 -3.87 1.94
N ALA A 37 -0.27 -2.78 1.18
CA ALA A 37 0.88 -1.93 0.87
C ALA A 37 1.51 -1.37 2.15
N ILE A 38 0.68 -0.92 3.09
CA ILE A 38 1.16 -0.38 4.37
C ILE A 38 1.84 -1.47 5.19
N ASP A 39 1.23 -2.65 5.26
CA ASP A 39 1.78 -3.77 6.03
C ASP A 39 3.13 -4.21 5.48
N LEU A 40 3.27 -4.31 4.17
CA LEU A 40 4.54 -4.67 3.55
C LEU A 40 5.59 -3.59 3.78
N SER A 41 5.18 -2.32 3.70
CA SER A 41 6.07 -1.21 4.01
C SER A 41 6.61 -1.31 5.44
N ASP A 42 5.75 -1.61 6.40
CA ASP A 42 6.15 -1.71 7.80
C ASP A 42 7.13 -2.85 8.03
N LYS A 43 7.10 -3.87 7.18
CA LYS A 43 8.04 -5.00 7.23
C LYS A 43 9.30 -4.76 6.42
N GLY A 44 9.43 -3.61 5.74
CA GLY A 44 10.54 -3.34 4.85
C GLY A 44 10.45 -4.11 3.54
N GLU A 45 9.25 -4.49 3.12
CA GLU A 45 9.01 -5.31 1.94
C GLU A 45 8.07 -4.66 0.93
N TYR A 46 8.03 -3.34 0.91
CA TYR A 46 7.15 -2.61 -0.02
C TYR A 46 7.47 -2.94 -1.48
N ASP A 47 8.73 -3.25 -1.79
CA ASP A 47 9.14 -3.66 -3.13
C ASP A 47 8.37 -4.91 -3.59
N LYS A 48 8.01 -5.79 -2.68
CA LYS A 48 7.22 -6.98 -3.02
C LYS A 48 5.81 -6.60 -3.47
N PHE A 49 5.23 -5.56 -2.85
CA PHE A 49 3.93 -5.05 -3.27
C PHE A 49 3.98 -4.56 -4.72
N ILE A 50 5.02 -3.81 -5.06
CA ILE A 50 5.20 -3.30 -6.42
C ILE A 50 5.36 -4.47 -7.41
N GLN A 51 6.13 -5.50 -7.05
CA GLN A 51 6.32 -6.67 -7.90
C GLN A 51 5.02 -7.41 -8.20
N ILE A 52 4.17 -7.58 -7.19
CA ILE A 52 2.89 -8.27 -7.35
C ILE A 52 2.07 -7.60 -8.45
N PHE A 53 2.00 -6.28 -8.44
CA PHE A 53 1.20 -5.55 -9.43
C PHE A 53 1.89 -5.43 -10.78
N SER A 54 3.22 -5.43 -10.80
CA SER A 54 3.98 -5.38 -12.07
C SER A 54 3.88 -6.68 -12.85
N GLU A 55 3.80 -7.80 -12.17
CA GLU A 55 3.73 -9.12 -12.81
C GLU A 55 2.40 -9.38 -13.51
N ASN A 56 1.40 -8.58 -13.24
CA ASN A 56 0.07 -8.75 -13.83
C ASN A 56 -0.07 -8.03 -15.17
N ASP A 57 0.98 -7.40 -15.63
CA ASP A 57 0.97 -6.76 -16.95
C ASP A 57 1.13 -7.79 -18.09
#